data_6d16624e29acdd1ddaf93b6850f5863c
#
_entry.id   6d16624e29acdd1ddaf93b6850f5863c
#
_cell.length_a   1.000
_cell.length_b   1.000
_cell.length_c   1.000
_cell.angle_alpha   90.00
_cell.angle_beta   90.00
_cell.angle_gamma   90.00
#
_symmetry.space_group_name_H-M   'P 1'
#
loop_
_entity.id
_entity.type
_entity.pdbx_description
1 polymer ?
#
loop_
_entity_poly.entity_id
_entity_poly.type
_entity_poly.pdbx_seq_one_letter_code
_entity_poly.pdbx_strand_id
1 'polypeptide(L)'
;MPGSFLDSNIVLYLASEDLLKADRVQELIAEGGTISVQVLNEIANISRRKMGLSWAETRNFLLMIRGLLKIEPITIEIHDVGISLAERYQLSVYDSMIVSAALSAECDTLLSEDLQDGLLIKGRLRVLNPF
;
A
#
# COMPACT_ATOMS: atom_id res chain seq x y z
N MET A 1 15.27 5.22 10.31
CA MET A 1 14.00 5.47 11.00
C MET A 1 12.90 4.62 10.40
N PRO A 2 12.04 4.03 11.22
CA PRO A 2 10.87 3.36 10.69
C PRO A 2 10.02 4.34 9.88
N GLY A 3 9.39 3.84 8.87
CA GLY A 3 8.61 4.66 7.96
C GLY A 3 7.21 4.13 7.76
N SER A 4 6.50 4.76 6.82
CA SER A 4 5.14 4.40 6.48
C SER A 4 5.10 3.53 5.24
N PHE A 5 4.24 2.52 5.29
CA PHE A 5 3.86 1.72 4.15
C PHE A 5 2.46 2.16 3.70
N LEU A 6 2.24 2.30 2.41
CA LEU A 6 0.96 2.77 1.88
C LEU A 6 0.23 1.63 1.18
N ASP A 7 -1.04 1.43 1.55
CA ASP A 7 -1.94 0.52 0.84
C ASP A 7 -2.35 1.14 -0.51
N SER A 8 -2.81 0.31 -1.42
CA SER A 8 -3.22 0.74 -2.77
C SER A 8 -4.32 1.79 -2.74
N ASN A 9 -5.30 1.66 -1.83
CA ASN A 9 -6.39 2.62 -1.70
C ASN A 9 -5.90 4.04 -1.36
N ILE A 10 -4.79 4.16 -0.65
CA ILE A 10 -4.18 5.45 -0.32
C ILE A 10 -3.50 6.05 -1.57
N VAL A 11 -2.65 5.27 -2.22
CA VAL A 11 -1.88 5.75 -3.39
C VAL A 11 -2.81 6.15 -4.55
N LEU A 12 -3.91 5.43 -4.72
CA LEU A 12 -4.88 5.71 -5.79
C LEU A 12 -5.49 7.10 -5.71
N TYR A 13 -5.50 7.75 -4.54
CA TYR A 13 -5.97 9.13 -4.43
C TYR A 13 -5.14 10.12 -5.24
N LEU A 14 -3.90 9.79 -5.61
CA LEU A 14 -3.09 10.66 -6.47
C LEU A 14 -3.74 10.90 -7.84
N ALA A 15 -4.56 9.96 -8.31
CA ALA A 15 -5.29 10.06 -9.58
C ALA A 15 -6.79 10.36 -9.35
N SER A 16 -7.17 10.74 -8.14
CA SER A 16 -8.56 10.98 -7.76
C SER A 16 -8.97 12.43 -7.98
N GLU A 17 -10.28 12.63 -8.16
CA GLU A 17 -10.89 13.97 -8.18
C GLU A 17 -11.10 14.54 -6.76
N ASP A 18 -10.91 13.73 -5.72
CA ASP A 18 -10.94 14.18 -4.33
C ASP A 18 -9.63 14.90 -4.02
N LEU A 19 -9.61 16.20 -4.24
CA LEU A 19 -8.39 17.00 -4.14
C LEU A 19 -7.84 17.10 -2.73
N LEU A 20 -8.70 17.09 -1.70
CA LEU A 20 -8.25 17.14 -0.31
C LEU A 20 -7.48 15.87 0.05
N LYS A 21 -7.99 14.71 -0.33
CA LYS A 21 -7.31 13.44 -0.08
C LYS A 21 -6.07 13.30 -0.95
N ALA A 22 -6.12 13.71 -2.21
CA ALA A 22 -4.96 13.70 -3.09
C ALA A 22 -3.82 14.56 -2.53
N ASP A 23 -4.13 15.75 -2.04
CA ASP A 23 -3.14 16.65 -1.42
C ASP A 23 -2.55 16.02 -0.15
N ARG A 24 -3.40 15.40 0.68
CA ARG A 24 -2.93 14.71 1.88
C ARG A 24 -1.97 13.57 1.55
N VAL A 25 -2.26 12.80 0.51
CA VAL A 25 -1.38 11.71 0.07
C VAL A 25 -0.06 12.25 -0.46
N GLN A 26 -0.08 13.37 -1.18
CA GLN A 26 1.16 14.02 -1.62
C GLN A 26 2.03 14.43 -0.42
N GLU A 27 1.45 14.95 0.64
CA GLU A 27 2.19 15.28 1.87
C GLU A 27 2.81 14.03 2.50
N LEU A 28 2.04 12.94 2.57
CA LEU A 28 2.53 11.67 3.12
C LEU A 28 3.70 11.12 2.31
N ILE A 29 3.62 11.16 0.98
CA ILE A 29 4.67 10.68 0.09
C ILE A 29 5.92 11.56 0.19
N ALA A 30 5.76 12.86 0.39
CA ALA A 30 6.88 13.79 0.55
C ALA A 30 7.73 13.46 1.78
N GLU A 31 7.15 12.84 2.80
CA GLU A 31 7.87 12.37 3.98
C GLU A 31 8.63 11.06 3.76
N GLY A 32 8.48 10.48 2.57
CA GLY A 32 9.01 9.16 2.23
C GLY A 32 7.98 8.07 2.51
N GLY A 33 8.03 7.01 1.73
CA GLY A 33 7.10 5.91 1.91
C GLY A 33 7.54 4.69 1.12
N THR A 34 6.94 3.57 1.49
CA THR A 34 7.21 2.26 0.88
C THR A 34 5.89 1.65 0.44
N ILE A 35 5.92 0.98 -0.69
CA ILE A 35 4.85 0.11 -1.16
C ILE A 35 5.46 -1.22 -1.58
N SER A 36 4.64 -2.18 -1.98
CA SER A 36 5.11 -3.45 -2.51
C SER A 36 4.69 -3.63 -3.96
N VAL A 37 5.26 -4.64 -4.61
CA VAL A 37 4.83 -5.06 -5.94
C VAL A 37 3.34 -5.46 -5.91
N GLN A 38 2.85 -6.04 -4.82
CA GLN A 38 1.42 -6.34 -4.67
C GLN A 38 0.57 -5.07 -4.78
N VAL A 39 1.00 -3.98 -4.13
CA VAL A 39 0.31 -2.68 -4.23
C VAL A 39 0.31 -2.19 -5.68
N LEU A 40 1.44 -2.29 -6.39
CA LEU A 40 1.51 -1.91 -7.80
C LEU A 40 0.52 -2.73 -8.65
N ASN A 41 0.41 -4.04 -8.39
CA ASN A 41 -0.52 -4.90 -9.12
C ASN A 41 -1.97 -4.48 -8.88
N GLU A 42 -2.32 -4.16 -7.65
CA GLU A 42 -3.67 -3.69 -7.32
C GLU A 42 -3.98 -2.35 -7.98
N ILE A 43 -3.02 -1.41 -7.96
CA ILE A 43 -3.16 -0.12 -8.63
C ILE A 43 -3.36 -0.31 -10.14
N ALA A 44 -2.58 -1.18 -10.77
CA ALA A 44 -2.71 -1.47 -12.20
C ALA A 44 -4.11 -2.01 -12.52
N ASN A 45 -4.57 -2.97 -11.72
CA ASN A 45 -5.87 -3.59 -11.93
C ASN A 45 -7.02 -2.58 -11.79
N ILE A 46 -6.99 -1.75 -10.74
CA ILE A 46 -8.02 -0.74 -10.50
C ILE A 46 -7.98 0.35 -11.57
N SER A 47 -6.79 0.80 -11.97
CA SER A 47 -6.61 1.80 -13.03
C SER A 47 -7.29 1.35 -14.32
N ARG A 48 -7.10 0.08 -14.70
CA ARG A 48 -7.69 -0.47 -15.90
C ARG A 48 -9.18 -0.75 -15.75
N ARG A 49 -9.61 -1.35 -14.65
CA ARG A 49 -10.98 -1.85 -14.51
C ARG A 49 -11.98 -0.81 -14.02
N LYS A 50 -11.57 0.06 -13.10
CA LYS A 50 -12.50 1.01 -12.46
C LYS A 50 -12.29 2.44 -12.93
N MET A 51 -11.07 2.84 -13.22
CA MET A 51 -10.76 4.22 -13.57
C MET A 51 -10.75 4.44 -15.09
N GLY A 52 -10.85 3.39 -15.88
CA GLY A 52 -10.94 3.50 -17.33
C GLY A 52 -9.67 4.01 -17.99
N LEU A 53 -8.51 3.90 -17.34
CA LEU A 53 -7.25 4.34 -17.91
C LEU A 53 -6.80 3.39 -19.03
N SER A 54 -6.20 3.94 -20.08
CA SER A 54 -5.56 3.15 -21.12
C SER A 54 -4.31 2.44 -20.55
N TRP A 55 -3.78 1.50 -21.30
CA TRP A 55 -2.52 0.85 -20.92
C TRP A 55 -1.38 1.85 -20.81
N ALA A 56 -1.31 2.82 -21.75
CA ALA A 56 -0.30 3.87 -21.71
C ALA A 56 -0.43 4.73 -20.46
N GLU A 57 -1.64 5.16 -20.14
CA GLU A 57 -1.92 5.95 -18.94
C GLU A 57 -1.60 5.17 -17.67
N THR A 58 -1.96 3.90 -17.62
CA THR A 58 -1.66 3.01 -16.49
C THR A 58 -0.16 2.87 -16.28
N ARG A 59 0.61 2.61 -17.36
CA ARG A 59 2.07 2.53 -17.26
C ARG A 59 2.69 3.81 -16.76
N ASN A 60 2.22 4.96 -17.26
CA ASN A 60 2.74 6.26 -16.84
C ASN A 60 2.46 6.53 -15.36
N PHE A 61 1.28 6.17 -14.89
CA PHE A 61 0.91 6.30 -13.48
C PHE A 61 1.80 5.41 -12.60
N LEU A 62 1.99 4.16 -12.98
CA LEU A 62 2.86 3.22 -12.24
C LEU A 62 4.32 3.70 -12.21
N LEU A 63 4.83 4.23 -13.31
CA LEU A 63 6.19 4.77 -13.37
C LEU A 63 6.36 5.98 -12.46
N MET A 64 5.37 6.86 -12.42
CA MET A 64 5.37 8.01 -11.52
C MET A 64 5.44 7.55 -10.06
N ILE A 65 4.60 6.59 -9.68
CA ILE A 65 4.56 6.04 -8.32
C ILE A 65 5.91 5.43 -7.96
N ARG A 66 6.50 4.66 -8.87
CA ARG A 66 7.80 4.00 -8.65
C ARG A 66 8.94 4.99 -8.49
N GLY A 67 8.81 6.19 -9.07
CA GLY A 67 9.79 7.25 -8.89
C GLY A 67 9.68 7.97 -7.54
N LEU A 68 8.54 7.86 -6.89
CA LEU A 68 8.24 8.58 -5.64
C LEU A 68 8.42 7.72 -4.39
N LEU A 69 8.26 6.41 -4.51
CA LEU A 69 8.17 5.48 -3.37
C LEU A 69 9.20 4.37 -3.50
N LYS A 70 9.62 3.84 -2.35
CA LYS A 70 10.43 2.64 -2.30
C LYS A 70 9.55 1.43 -2.56
N ILE A 71 10.03 0.48 -3.35
CA ILE A 71 9.26 -0.71 -3.75
C ILE A 71 9.82 -1.95 -3.12
N GLU A 72 9.01 -2.64 -2.32
CA GLU A 72 9.36 -3.92 -1.70
C GLU A 72 8.97 -5.05 -2.64
N PRO A 73 9.86 -6.00 -2.94
CA PRO A 73 9.50 -7.15 -3.80
C PRO A 73 8.56 -8.12 -3.08
N ILE A 74 7.88 -8.96 -3.85
CA ILE A 74 7.15 -10.10 -3.29
C ILE A 74 8.09 -11.30 -3.32
N THR A 75 8.51 -11.75 -2.13
CA THR A 75 9.39 -12.91 -1.98
C THR A 75 8.61 -14.09 -1.41
N ILE A 76 9.21 -15.28 -1.46
CA ILE A 76 8.57 -16.46 -0.86
C ILE A 76 8.46 -16.31 0.67
N GLU A 77 9.42 -15.64 1.30
CA GLU A 77 9.39 -15.37 2.74
C GLU A 77 8.23 -14.44 3.09
N ILE A 78 7.99 -13.40 2.30
CA ILE A 78 6.85 -12.50 2.48
C ILE A 78 5.55 -13.27 2.32
N HIS A 79 5.48 -14.15 1.33
CA HIS A 79 4.30 -15.00 1.14
C HIS A 79 4.03 -15.88 2.36
N ASP A 80 5.04 -16.58 2.86
CA ASP A 80 4.87 -17.49 4.00
C ASP A 80 4.43 -16.75 5.26
N VAL A 81 5.05 -15.62 5.57
CA VAL A 81 4.64 -14.78 6.71
C VAL A 81 3.22 -14.25 6.48
N GLY A 82 2.89 -13.84 5.26
CA GLY A 82 1.58 -13.36 4.90
C GLY A 82 0.47 -14.39 5.15
N ILE A 83 0.72 -15.66 4.80
CA ILE A 83 -0.26 -16.74 5.06
C ILE A 83 -0.51 -16.88 6.57
N SER A 84 0.54 -16.85 7.38
CA SER A 84 0.42 -16.91 8.84
C SER A 84 -0.36 -15.73 9.41
N LEU A 85 -0.14 -14.53 8.86
CA LEU A 85 -0.86 -13.32 9.27
C LEU A 85 -2.34 -13.39 8.88
N ALA A 86 -2.65 -13.91 7.69
CA ALA A 86 -4.02 -14.08 7.23
C ALA A 86 -4.82 -14.95 8.22
N GLU A 87 -4.22 -16.05 8.68
CA GLU A 87 -4.86 -16.94 9.65
C GLU A 87 -5.02 -16.26 11.01
N ARG A 88 -3.95 -15.66 11.52
CA ARG A 88 -3.92 -15.07 12.87
C ARG A 88 -4.85 -13.85 13.01
N TYR A 89 -4.84 -12.96 12.03
CA TYR A 89 -5.59 -11.70 12.08
C TYR A 89 -6.85 -11.72 11.24
N GLN A 90 -7.15 -12.85 10.60
CA GLN A 90 -8.34 -13.03 9.75
C GLN A 90 -8.42 -12.00 8.63
N LEU A 91 -7.29 -11.80 7.97
CA LEU A 91 -7.17 -10.93 6.80
C LEU A 91 -7.33 -11.74 5.53
N SER A 92 -7.73 -11.06 4.44
CA SER A 92 -7.65 -11.69 3.12
C SER A 92 -6.18 -11.99 2.78
N VAL A 93 -5.95 -12.93 1.88
CA VAL A 93 -4.59 -13.28 1.46
C VAL A 93 -3.88 -12.06 0.88
N TYR A 94 -4.57 -11.28 0.05
CA TYR A 94 -3.94 -10.11 -0.60
C TYR A 94 -3.61 -9.01 0.41
N ASP A 95 -4.51 -8.74 1.36
CA ASP A 95 -4.24 -7.77 2.43
C ASP A 95 -3.09 -8.24 3.31
N SER A 96 -3.02 -9.55 3.62
CA SER A 96 -1.94 -10.08 4.44
C SER A 96 -0.59 -10.01 3.72
N MET A 97 -0.55 -10.09 2.39
CA MET A 97 0.69 -9.89 1.63
C MET A 97 1.18 -8.44 1.76
N ILE A 98 0.28 -7.47 1.78
CA ILE A 98 0.62 -6.07 2.00
C ILE A 98 1.16 -5.87 3.41
N VAL A 99 0.50 -6.42 4.41
CA VAL A 99 0.95 -6.36 5.82
C VAL A 99 2.32 -7.01 5.98
N SER A 100 2.51 -8.18 5.39
CA SER A 100 3.79 -8.91 5.44
C SER A 100 4.93 -8.11 4.82
N ALA A 101 4.69 -7.48 3.68
CA ALA A 101 5.68 -6.62 3.02
C ALA A 101 6.04 -5.42 3.89
N ALA A 102 5.05 -4.81 4.55
CA ALA A 102 5.28 -3.69 5.47
C ALA A 102 6.16 -4.10 6.65
N LEU A 103 5.92 -5.29 7.21
CA LEU A 103 6.77 -5.83 8.27
C LEU A 103 8.19 -6.11 7.77
N SER A 104 8.33 -6.69 6.59
CA SER A 104 9.64 -6.97 5.97
C SER A 104 10.43 -5.69 5.72
N ALA A 105 9.76 -4.62 5.34
CA ALA A 105 10.37 -3.31 5.12
C ALA A 105 10.67 -2.57 6.42
N GLU A 106 10.36 -3.18 7.56
CA GLU A 106 10.56 -2.60 8.90
C GLU A 106 9.81 -1.29 9.12
N CYS A 107 8.67 -1.12 8.44
CA CYS A 107 7.78 0.01 8.69
C CYS A 107 7.06 -0.16 10.03
N ASP A 108 6.76 0.95 10.68
CA ASP A 108 5.98 0.94 11.92
C ASP A 108 4.52 1.34 11.69
N THR A 109 4.20 1.86 10.51
CA THR A 109 2.88 2.37 10.17
C THR A 109 2.46 1.83 8.81
N LEU A 110 1.23 1.33 8.72
CA LEU A 110 0.58 0.96 7.47
C LEU A 110 -0.64 1.88 7.28
N LEU A 111 -0.56 2.74 6.28
CA LEU A 111 -1.64 3.66 5.96
C LEU A 111 -2.66 2.96 5.06
N SER A 112 -3.90 2.87 5.50
CA SER A 112 -4.97 2.17 4.79
C SER A 112 -6.33 2.70 5.21
N GLU A 113 -7.28 2.73 4.28
CA GLU A 113 -8.68 3.00 4.59
C GLU A 113 -9.49 1.71 4.76
N ASP A 114 -9.04 0.60 4.19
CA ASP A 114 -9.81 -0.65 4.17
C ASP A 114 -9.54 -1.55 5.37
N LEU A 115 -8.35 -1.51 5.92
CA LEU A 115 -7.99 -2.28 7.10
C LEU A 115 -8.46 -1.56 8.37
N GLN A 116 -8.63 -2.32 9.45
CA GLN A 116 -9.10 -1.77 10.72
C GLN A 116 -8.12 -0.73 11.27
N ASP A 117 -8.58 0.50 11.41
CA ASP A 117 -7.80 1.60 11.97
C ASP A 117 -7.41 1.28 13.41
N GLY A 118 -6.13 1.46 13.72
CA GLY A 118 -5.58 1.18 15.04
C GLY A 118 -5.14 -0.27 15.26
N LEU A 119 -5.38 -1.17 14.30
CA LEU A 119 -4.93 -2.57 14.43
C LEU A 119 -3.41 -2.61 14.58
N LEU A 120 -2.94 -3.32 15.61
CA LEU A 120 -1.51 -3.51 15.86
C LEU A 120 -1.11 -4.93 15.47
N ILE A 121 -0.20 -5.04 14.53
CA ILE A 121 0.27 -6.33 14.00
C ILE A 121 1.62 -6.68 14.64
N LYS A 122 1.68 -7.82 15.32
CA LYS A 122 2.88 -8.35 15.98
C LYS A 122 3.55 -7.34 16.93
N GLY A 123 2.77 -6.43 17.50
CA GLY A 123 3.26 -5.41 18.40
C GLY A 123 4.18 -4.37 17.75
N ARG A 124 4.26 -4.32 16.41
CA ARG A 124 5.23 -3.47 15.71
C ARG A 124 4.62 -2.57 14.65
N LEU A 125 3.65 -3.09 13.89
CA LEU A 125 3.06 -2.38 12.75
C LEU A 125 1.65 -1.95 13.10
N ARG A 126 1.40 -0.64 13.09
CA ARG A 126 0.07 -0.09 13.36
C ARG A 126 -0.59 0.35 12.06
N VAL A 127 -1.83 -0.08 11.89
CA VAL A 127 -2.68 0.38 10.79
C VAL A 127 -3.31 1.71 11.18
N LEU A 128 -3.20 2.71 10.29
CA LEU A 128 -3.80 4.02 10.49
C LEU A 128 -4.52 4.48 9.23
N ASN A 129 -5.72 5.05 9.42
CA ASN A 129 -6.39 5.81 8.38
C ASN A 129 -5.86 7.25 8.46
N PRO A 130 -5.20 7.77 7.39
CA PRO A 130 -4.55 9.09 7.45
C PRO A 130 -5.51 10.27 7.26
N PHE A 131 -6.79 9.98 7.01
CA PHE A 131 -7.80 11.01 6.73
C PHE A 131 -8.74 11.31 7.93
#